data_ccb3c4d4a5812abb351c8f01e295ec24
#
_entry.id   ccb3c4d4a5812abb351c8f01e295ec24
#
_cell.length_a   1.000
_cell.length_b   1.000
_cell.length_c   1.000
_cell.angle_alpha   90.00
_cell.angle_beta   90.00
_cell.angle_gamma   90.00
#
_symmetry.space_group_name_H-M   'P 1'
#
loop_
_entity.id
_entity.type
_entity.pdbx_description
1 polymer ?
#
loop_
_entity_poly.entity_id
_entity_poly.type
_entity_poly.pdbx_seq_one_letter_code
_entity_poly.pdbx_strand_id
1 'polypeptide(L)'
;MTISKQQVVRWLDLAAEIFKEQQDFLTDLDREIGDADHGLNMNRGFQKVQEKLPGVADKDIGTIMKTTGMTLLSSIGGASGPLYGTFFIRSATSVMAKEELNLAELTQMLQNGVDGIVQRGKAEIGDKTMVDTWHGILESLNQEQETSFIDALDRAVAEAEKAMKGTIPLQAKKGRASYLGERSIGHQDPGATSTYLLFSALRSAAAQ
;
A
#
# COMPACT_ATOMS: atom_id res chain seq x y z
N MET A 1 -4.82 14.35 17.30
CA MET A 1 -5.44 13.04 17.13
C MET A 1 -4.36 12.06 16.66
N THR A 2 -4.44 10.80 17.05
CA THR A 2 -3.47 9.73 16.74
C THR A 2 -4.20 8.54 16.16
N ILE A 3 -3.49 7.64 15.51
CA ILE A 3 -3.97 6.29 15.16
C ILE A 3 -3.39 5.31 16.18
N SER A 4 -4.25 4.55 16.84
CA SER A 4 -3.87 3.54 17.83
C SER A 4 -3.45 2.21 17.18
N LYS A 5 -2.78 1.35 17.94
CA LYS A 5 -2.45 -0.01 17.48
C LYS A 5 -3.70 -0.83 17.10
N GLN A 6 -4.82 -0.63 17.82
CA GLN A 6 -6.09 -1.29 17.49
C GLN A 6 -6.59 -0.86 16.12
N GLN A 7 -6.48 0.43 15.79
CA GLN A 7 -6.82 0.93 14.46
C GLN A 7 -5.82 0.45 13.39
N VAL A 8 -4.53 0.25 13.73
CA VAL A 8 -3.57 -0.39 12.80
C VAL A 8 -3.94 -1.85 12.54
N VAL A 9 -4.34 -2.61 13.55
CA VAL A 9 -4.89 -3.98 13.36
C VAL A 9 -6.14 -3.92 12.48
N ARG A 10 -7.07 -3.00 12.77
CA ARG A 10 -8.29 -2.83 11.96
C ARG A 10 -7.98 -2.45 10.51
N TRP A 11 -6.96 -1.61 10.27
CA TRP A 11 -6.48 -1.32 8.92
C TRP A 11 -6.12 -2.59 8.14
N LEU A 12 -5.34 -3.49 8.76
CA LEU A 12 -4.89 -4.72 8.12
C LEU A 12 -6.03 -5.71 7.89
N ASP A 13 -7.01 -5.77 8.80
CA ASP A 13 -8.25 -6.53 8.62
C ASP A 13 -9.08 -5.98 7.45
N LEU A 14 -9.29 -4.66 7.42
CA LEU A 14 -10.00 -4.00 6.32
C LEU A 14 -9.28 -4.20 4.97
N ALA A 15 -7.95 -4.16 4.97
CA ALA A 15 -7.18 -4.45 3.77
C ALA A 15 -7.43 -5.88 3.26
N ALA A 16 -7.49 -6.86 4.16
CA ALA A 16 -7.81 -8.24 3.80
C ALA A 16 -9.23 -8.38 3.24
N GLU A 17 -10.22 -7.70 3.83
CA GLU A 17 -11.60 -7.64 3.33
C GLU A 17 -11.65 -7.02 1.92
N ILE A 18 -11.03 -5.85 1.73
CA ILE A 18 -11.01 -5.12 0.45
C ILE A 18 -10.30 -5.94 -0.64
N PHE A 19 -9.15 -6.54 -0.37
CA PHE A 19 -8.44 -7.33 -1.37
C PHE A 19 -9.17 -8.62 -1.75
N LYS A 20 -9.99 -9.17 -0.85
CA LYS A 20 -10.90 -10.26 -1.18
C LYS A 20 -12.03 -9.79 -2.10
N GLU A 21 -12.66 -8.65 -1.80
CA GLU A 21 -13.75 -8.10 -2.60
C GLU A 21 -13.29 -7.61 -3.98
N GLN A 22 -12.10 -7.02 -4.05
CA GLN A 22 -11.54 -6.44 -5.28
C GLN A 22 -10.62 -7.40 -6.04
N GLN A 23 -10.57 -8.68 -5.67
CA GLN A 23 -9.68 -9.67 -6.28
C GLN A 23 -9.84 -9.73 -7.79
N ASP A 24 -11.07 -9.88 -8.27
CA ASP A 24 -11.34 -10.05 -9.70
C ASP A 24 -11.03 -8.76 -10.47
N PHE A 25 -11.39 -7.61 -9.92
CA PHE A 25 -11.06 -6.31 -10.52
C PHE A 25 -9.54 -6.09 -10.66
N LEU A 26 -8.75 -6.37 -9.62
CA LEU A 26 -7.30 -6.26 -9.69
C LEU A 26 -6.68 -7.29 -10.65
N THR A 27 -7.27 -8.48 -10.74
CA THR A 27 -6.86 -9.52 -11.69
C THR A 27 -7.17 -9.10 -13.13
N ASP A 28 -8.30 -8.44 -13.37
CA ASP A 28 -8.67 -7.93 -14.70
C ASP A 28 -7.75 -6.79 -15.13
N LEU A 29 -7.40 -5.85 -14.25
CA LEU A 29 -6.40 -4.82 -14.54
C LEU A 29 -5.05 -5.43 -14.92
N ASP A 30 -4.63 -6.46 -14.20
CA ASP A 30 -3.34 -7.11 -14.45
C ASP A 30 -3.37 -7.97 -15.73
N ARG A 31 -4.54 -8.51 -16.11
CA ARG A 31 -4.71 -9.25 -17.38
C ARG A 31 -4.40 -8.40 -18.60
N GLU A 32 -4.71 -7.10 -18.54
CA GLU A 32 -4.50 -6.19 -19.66
C GLU A 32 -3.00 -5.86 -19.88
N ILE A 33 -2.20 -5.83 -18.81
CA ILE A 33 -0.81 -5.38 -18.90
C ILE A 33 0.20 -6.27 -18.15
N GLY A 34 -0.24 -7.41 -17.61
CA GLY A 34 0.61 -8.33 -16.82
C GLY A 34 0.31 -9.80 -17.10
N ASP A 35 0.23 -10.60 -16.03
CA ASP A 35 0.00 -12.05 -16.09
C ASP A 35 -1.28 -12.51 -15.35
N ALA A 36 -2.17 -11.57 -15.05
CA ALA A 36 -3.49 -11.80 -14.45
C ALA A 36 -3.42 -12.50 -13.07
N ASP A 37 -2.42 -12.21 -12.25
CA ASP A 37 -2.27 -12.85 -10.94
C ASP A 37 -2.29 -11.85 -9.75
N HIS A 38 -2.27 -10.54 -10.02
CA HIS A 38 -2.12 -9.53 -8.98
C HIS A 38 -3.24 -9.59 -7.92
N GLY A 39 -4.49 -9.66 -8.34
CA GLY A 39 -5.63 -9.74 -7.42
C GLY A 39 -5.61 -11.00 -6.56
N LEU A 40 -5.32 -12.16 -7.17
CA LEU A 40 -5.18 -13.43 -6.47
C LEU A 40 -4.05 -13.38 -5.44
N ASN A 41 -2.91 -12.79 -5.82
CA ASN A 41 -1.74 -12.65 -4.96
C ASN A 41 -2.02 -11.72 -3.78
N MET A 42 -2.65 -10.56 -4.00
CA MET A 42 -3.00 -9.62 -2.93
C MET A 42 -4.01 -10.23 -1.95
N ASN A 43 -5.07 -10.85 -2.44
CA ASN A 43 -6.04 -11.54 -1.59
C ASN A 43 -5.35 -12.62 -0.75
N ARG A 44 -4.61 -13.55 -1.38
CA ARG A 44 -3.92 -14.63 -0.67
C ARG A 44 -2.97 -14.09 0.42
N GLY A 45 -2.20 -13.06 0.11
CA GLY A 45 -1.25 -12.47 1.05
C GLY A 45 -1.94 -11.84 2.26
N PHE A 46 -2.97 -11.04 2.04
CA PHE A 46 -3.67 -10.35 3.13
C PHE A 46 -4.59 -11.28 3.93
N GLN A 47 -5.14 -12.35 3.34
CA GLN A 47 -5.80 -13.40 4.12
C GLN A 47 -4.81 -14.07 5.11
N LYS A 48 -3.55 -14.31 4.68
CA LYS A 48 -2.51 -14.84 5.59
C LYS A 48 -2.10 -13.83 6.66
N VAL A 49 -2.11 -12.54 6.36
CA VAL A 49 -1.93 -11.49 7.38
C VAL A 49 -3.05 -11.57 8.41
N GLN A 50 -4.31 -11.59 7.97
CA GLN A 50 -5.48 -11.67 8.85
C GLN A 50 -5.44 -12.89 9.78
N GLU A 51 -5.01 -14.06 9.28
CA GLU A 51 -4.81 -15.26 10.09
C GLU A 51 -3.74 -15.07 11.19
N LYS A 52 -2.76 -14.19 10.99
CA LYS A 52 -1.66 -13.94 11.94
C LYS A 52 -1.96 -12.83 12.95
N LEU A 53 -2.85 -11.88 12.61
CA LEU A 53 -3.13 -10.73 13.45
C LEU A 53 -3.52 -11.06 14.89
N PRO A 54 -4.36 -12.08 15.19
CA PRO A 54 -4.71 -12.41 16.57
C PRO A 54 -3.50 -12.73 17.46
N GLY A 55 -2.42 -13.27 16.88
CA GLY A 55 -1.19 -13.61 17.61
C GLY A 55 -0.28 -12.42 17.92
N VAL A 56 -0.55 -11.26 17.34
CA VAL A 56 0.28 -10.04 17.49
C VAL A 56 -0.51 -8.77 17.80
N ALA A 57 -1.83 -8.84 17.89
CA ALA A 57 -2.70 -7.68 18.09
C ALA A 57 -2.47 -6.97 19.44
N ASP A 58 -1.90 -7.68 20.43
CA ASP A 58 -1.52 -7.14 21.74
C ASP A 58 -0.12 -6.48 21.74
N LYS A 59 0.67 -6.67 20.69
CA LYS A 59 2.03 -6.13 20.53
C LYS A 59 2.02 -4.67 20.09
N ASP A 60 3.20 -4.06 20.09
CA ASP A 60 3.41 -2.71 19.54
C ASP A 60 3.24 -2.66 18.01
N ILE A 61 3.01 -1.44 17.49
CA ILE A 61 2.77 -1.22 16.06
C ILE A 61 3.93 -1.74 15.20
N GLY A 62 5.18 -1.56 15.64
CA GLY A 62 6.35 -2.05 14.91
C GLY A 62 6.35 -3.57 14.76
N THR A 63 6.00 -4.29 15.81
CA THR A 63 5.88 -5.76 15.79
C THR A 63 4.75 -6.21 14.86
N ILE A 64 3.58 -5.55 14.89
CA ILE A 64 2.46 -5.82 13.98
C ILE A 64 2.88 -5.61 12.53
N MET A 65 3.48 -4.46 12.21
CA MET A 65 3.94 -4.12 10.86
C MET A 65 5.01 -5.10 10.35
N LYS A 66 6.00 -5.43 11.20
CA LYS A 66 7.06 -6.39 10.85
C LYS A 66 6.49 -7.78 10.55
N THR A 67 5.57 -8.27 11.37
CA THR A 67 4.91 -9.57 11.17
C THR A 67 4.10 -9.57 9.87
N THR A 68 3.37 -8.49 9.59
CA THR A 68 2.67 -8.29 8.33
C THR A 68 3.62 -8.39 7.14
N GLY A 69 4.72 -7.65 7.16
CA GLY A 69 5.71 -7.66 6.08
C GLY A 69 6.33 -9.03 5.83
N MET A 70 6.72 -9.74 6.88
CA MET A 70 7.27 -11.10 6.78
C MET A 70 6.24 -12.10 6.23
N THR A 71 4.97 -11.95 6.62
CA THR A 71 3.88 -12.79 6.11
C THR A 71 3.65 -12.54 4.62
N LEU A 72 3.58 -11.28 4.18
CA LEU A 72 3.42 -10.93 2.76
C LEU A 72 4.61 -11.41 1.92
N LEU A 73 5.83 -11.24 2.43
CA LEU A 73 7.05 -11.67 1.74
C LEU A 73 7.05 -13.17 1.44
N SER A 74 6.47 -13.99 2.32
CA SER A 74 6.39 -15.44 2.18
C SER A 74 5.12 -15.96 1.49
N SER A 75 4.08 -15.12 1.35
CA SER A 75 2.74 -15.56 0.91
C SER A 75 2.32 -15.00 -0.44
N ILE A 76 2.88 -13.87 -0.87
CA ILE A 76 2.57 -13.24 -2.16
C ILE A 76 3.63 -13.66 -3.18
N GLY A 77 3.16 -14.12 -4.34
CA GLY A 77 4.01 -14.40 -5.50
C GLY A 77 4.37 -13.16 -6.31
N GLY A 78 5.20 -13.36 -7.35
CA GLY A 78 5.57 -12.29 -8.26
C GLY A 78 6.38 -11.16 -7.60
N ALA A 79 6.33 -9.97 -8.18
CA ALA A 79 7.01 -8.77 -7.66
C ALA A 79 6.31 -8.17 -6.43
N SER A 80 4.99 -8.36 -6.28
CA SER A 80 4.18 -7.76 -5.22
C SER A 80 4.60 -8.22 -3.83
N GLY A 81 4.92 -9.50 -3.64
CA GLY A 81 5.38 -10.05 -2.36
C GLY A 81 6.62 -9.33 -1.83
N PRO A 82 7.72 -9.32 -2.59
CA PRO A 82 8.91 -8.57 -2.23
C PRO A 82 8.68 -7.08 -1.99
N LEU A 83 7.83 -6.41 -2.75
CA LEU A 83 7.58 -4.97 -2.62
C LEU A 83 6.72 -4.65 -1.40
N TYR A 84 5.54 -5.25 -1.26
CA TYR A 84 4.69 -5.05 -0.09
C TYR A 84 5.32 -5.56 1.20
N GLY A 85 5.98 -6.73 1.15
CA GLY A 85 6.72 -7.23 2.31
C GLY A 85 7.81 -6.27 2.77
N THR A 86 8.59 -5.71 1.84
CA THR A 86 9.61 -4.70 2.15
C THR A 86 8.98 -3.42 2.69
N PHE A 87 7.87 -2.95 2.10
CA PHE A 87 7.14 -1.79 2.61
C PHE A 87 6.83 -1.94 4.11
N PHE A 88 6.16 -3.00 4.50
CA PHE A 88 5.77 -3.21 5.90
C PHE A 88 6.96 -3.41 6.84
N ILE A 89 8.00 -4.17 6.42
CA ILE A 89 9.22 -4.36 7.22
C ILE A 89 9.95 -3.04 7.44
N ARG A 90 10.09 -2.21 6.41
CA ARG A 90 10.77 -0.90 6.52
C ARG A 90 9.94 0.10 7.31
N SER A 91 8.63 0.12 7.12
CA SER A 91 7.70 0.92 7.94
C SER A 91 7.82 0.61 9.43
N ALA A 92 8.01 -0.66 9.80
CA ALA A 92 8.15 -1.08 11.19
C ALA A 92 9.32 -0.41 11.91
N THR A 93 10.39 -0.06 11.20
CA THR A 93 11.65 0.41 11.82
C THR A 93 11.52 1.71 12.62
N SER A 94 10.62 2.61 12.25
CA SER A 94 10.40 3.90 12.91
C SER A 94 9.32 3.85 14.01
N VAL A 95 8.60 2.74 14.13
CA VAL A 95 7.44 2.64 15.02
C VAL A 95 7.53 1.48 16.01
N MET A 96 8.75 0.97 16.24
CA MET A 96 9.01 -0.03 17.28
C MET A 96 8.64 0.53 18.66
N ALA A 97 8.00 -0.31 19.48
CA ALA A 97 7.51 0.03 20.82
C ALA A 97 6.46 1.17 20.85
N LYS A 98 5.86 1.55 19.71
CA LYS A 98 4.77 2.52 19.66
C LYS A 98 3.41 1.83 19.82
N GLU A 99 2.55 2.46 20.63
CA GLU A 99 1.15 2.04 20.83
C GLU A 99 0.16 2.91 20.03
N GLU A 100 0.59 4.09 19.65
CA GLU A 100 -0.14 5.05 18.82
C GLU A 100 0.83 5.91 18.02
N LEU A 101 0.35 6.51 16.93
CA LEU A 101 1.12 7.38 16.04
C LEU A 101 0.35 8.68 15.81
N ASN A 102 1.01 9.82 15.95
CA ASN A 102 0.52 11.08 15.41
C ASN A 102 0.73 11.15 13.89
N LEU A 103 0.24 12.21 13.25
CA LEU A 103 0.31 12.34 11.78
C LEU A 103 1.75 12.32 11.25
N ALA A 104 2.68 12.99 11.93
CA ALA A 104 4.08 13.03 11.50
C ALA A 104 4.75 11.65 11.63
N GLU A 105 4.47 10.91 12.70
CA GLU A 105 4.97 9.55 12.91
C GLU A 105 4.38 8.57 11.89
N LEU A 106 3.08 8.69 11.57
CA LEU A 106 2.42 7.92 10.52
C LEU A 106 3.05 8.22 9.15
N THR A 107 3.24 9.49 8.82
CA THR A 107 3.86 9.92 7.56
C THR A 107 5.28 9.37 7.44
N GLN A 108 6.09 9.47 8.51
CA GLN A 108 7.45 8.91 8.52
C GLN A 108 7.47 7.39 8.38
N MET A 109 6.52 6.70 9.01
CA MET A 109 6.35 5.24 8.88
C MET A 109 6.08 4.86 7.41
N LEU A 110 5.15 5.55 6.76
CA LEU A 110 4.83 5.33 5.35
C LEU A 110 6.03 5.67 4.44
N GLN A 111 6.71 6.79 4.69
CA GLN A 111 7.90 7.19 3.93
C GLN A 111 9.00 6.11 3.98
N ASN A 112 9.30 5.57 5.15
CA ASN A 112 10.29 4.49 5.28
C ASN A 112 9.90 3.24 4.47
N GLY A 113 8.61 2.92 4.45
CA GLY A 113 8.07 1.83 3.63
C GLY A 113 8.27 2.08 2.14
N VAL A 114 7.94 3.28 1.68
CA VAL A 114 8.08 3.69 0.27
C VAL A 114 9.56 3.73 -0.15
N ASP A 115 10.44 4.25 0.69
CA ASP A 115 11.89 4.21 0.44
C ASP A 115 12.38 2.77 0.25
N GLY A 116 11.83 1.84 1.03
CA GLY A 116 12.10 0.40 0.86
C GLY A 116 11.63 -0.14 -0.49
N ILE A 117 10.43 0.23 -0.94
CA ILE A 117 9.90 -0.13 -2.25
C ILE A 117 10.82 0.41 -3.37
N VAL A 118 11.16 1.70 -3.31
CA VAL A 118 12.01 2.36 -4.30
C VAL A 118 13.40 1.72 -4.33
N GLN A 119 13.99 1.50 -3.16
CA GLN A 119 15.32 0.85 -3.08
C GLN A 119 15.31 -0.55 -3.70
N ARG A 120 14.22 -1.32 -3.52
CA ARG A 120 14.10 -2.68 -4.02
C ARG A 120 13.70 -2.76 -5.49
N GLY A 121 12.67 -2.00 -5.87
CA GLY A 121 12.07 -2.05 -7.21
C GLY A 121 12.73 -1.13 -8.23
N LYS A 122 13.52 -0.15 -7.78
CA LYS A 122 14.19 0.85 -8.63
C LYS A 122 13.22 1.58 -9.56
N ALA A 123 11.96 1.74 -9.13
CA ALA A 123 10.97 2.51 -9.86
C ALA A 123 11.05 3.99 -9.49
N GLU A 124 10.78 4.83 -10.46
CA GLU A 124 10.70 6.28 -10.34
C GLU A 124 9.25 6.74 -10.59
N ILE A 125 8.95 7.98 -10.23
CA ILE A 125 7.66 8.62 -10.55
C ILE A 125 7.52 8.68 -12.07
N GLY A 126 6.34 8.30 -12.57
CA GLY A 126 6.07 8.21 -14.00
C GLY A 126 6.48 6.89 -14.66
N ASP A 127 6.92 5.92 -13.87
CA ASP A 127 7.21 4.56 -14.36
C ASP A 127 5.97 3.66 -14.46
N LYS A 128 4.79 4.18 -14.04
CA LYS A 128 3.51 3.46 -14.01
C LYS A 128 3.56 2.27 -13.05
N THR A 129 3.68 2.59 -11.75
CA THR A 129 3.78 1.60 -10.68
C THR A 129 3.06 2.09 -9.41
N MET A 130 3.10 1.26 -8.35
CA MET A 130 2.65 1.65 -7.00
C MET A 130 3.38 2.90 -6.47
N VAL A 131 4.59 3.20 -6.95
CA VAL A 131 5.37 4.38 -6.52
C VAL A 131 4.66 5.68 -6.88
N ASP A 132 3.98 5.73 -8.04
CA ASP A 132 3.21 6.90 -8.45
C ASP A 132 2.10 7.24 -7.45
N THR A 133 1.37 6.21 -6.98
CA THR A 133 0.31 6.40 -5.97
C THR A 133 0.88 6.76 -4.61
N TRP A 134 1.95 6.07 -4.15
CA TRP A 134 2.61 6.41 -2.89
C TRP A 134 3.17 7.83 -2.88
N HIS A 135 3.70 8.30 -4.01
CA HIS A 135 4.17 9.68 -4.13
C HIS A 135 3.04 10.68 -3.89
N GLY A 136 1.88 10.51 -4.54
CA GLY A 136 0.73 11.37 -4.33
C GLY A 136 0.25 11.40 -2.86
N ILE A 137 0.23 10.24 -2.20
CA ILE A 137 -0.09 10.12 -0.77
C ILE A 137 0.90 10.93 0.09
N LEU A 138 2.20 10.67 -0.08
CA LEU A 138 3.24 11.29 0.74
C LEU A 138 3.37 12.80 0.48
N GLU A 139 3.25 13.23 -0.75
CA GLU A 139 3.23 14.66 -1.10
C GLU A 139 2.07 15.36 -0.38
N SER A 140 0.87 14.77 -0.37
CA SER A 140 -0.28 15.33 0.33
C SER A 140 -0.09 15.36 1.86
N LEU A 141 0.45 14.28 2.46
CA LEU A 141 0.67 14.21 3.91
C LEU A 141 1.78 15.14 4.40
N ASN A 142 2.77 15.47 3.56
CA ASN A 142 3.89 16.37 3.88
C ASN A 142 3.54 17.86 3.67
N GLN A 143 2.36 18.20 3.16
CA GLN A 143 1.94 19.60 3.05
C GLN A 143 1.70 20.17 4.45
N GLU A 144 2.40 21.25 4.79
CA GLU A 144 2.17 22.02 6.01
C GLU A 144 0.80 22.72 5.94
N GLN A 145 -0.20 22.12 6.56
CA GLN A 145 -1.52 22.72 6.73
C GLN A 145 -2.02 22.45 8.14
N GLU A 146 -2.57 23.47 8.79
CA GLU A 146 -3.36 23.29 10.01
C GLU A 146 -4.63 22.53 9.67
N THR A 147 -4.60 21.22 9.85
CA THR A 147 -5.70 20.31 9.48
C THR A 147 -5.85 19.19 10.51
N SER A 148 -7.05 18.67 10.60
CA SER A 148 -7.26 17.50 11.46
C SER A 148 -6.57 16.26 10.87
N PHE A 149 -6.28 15.27 11.72
CA PHE A 149 -5.70 13.99 11.32
C PHE A 149 -6.51 13.31 10.21
N ILE A 150 -7.85 13.28 10.36
CA ILE A 150 -8.75 12.66 9.38
C ILE A 150 -8.80 13.45 8.07
N ASP A 151 -8.87 14.79 8.13
CA ASP A 151 -8.87 15.61 6.92
C ASP A 151 -7.57 15.47 6.13
N ALA A 152 -6.42 15.28 6.82
CA ALA A 152 -5.15 14.99 6.15
C ALA A 152 -5.20 13.66 5.41
N LEU A 153 -5.76 12.63 6.03
CA LEU A 153 -5.93 11.32 5.38
C LEU A 153 -6.94 11.38 4.22
N ASP A 154 -8.02 12.15 4.35
CA ASP A 154 -9.01 12.33 3.28
C ASP A 154 -8.39 12.98 2.03
N ARG A 155 -7.59 14.03 2.23
CA ARG A 155 -6.85 14.64 1.11
C ARG A 155 -5.86 13.67 0.48
N ALA A 156 -5.12 12.92 1.30
CA ALA A 156 -4.18 11.94 0.80
C ALA A 156 -4.85 10.79 0.03
N VAL A 157 -6.07 10.38 0.41
CA VAL A 157 -6.88 9.41 -0.37
C VAL A 157 -7.27 10.00 -1.72
N ALA A 158 -7.68 11.27 -1.77
CA ALA A 158 -8.04 11.94 -3.02
C ALA A 158 -6.83 12.05 -3.97
N GLU A 159 -5.65 12.40 -3.46
CA GLU A 159 -4.42 12.44 -4.27
C GLU A 159 -3.94 11.03 -4.67
N ALA A 160 -4.14 10.02 -3.83
CA ALA A 160 -3.89 8.62 -4.18
C ALA A 160 -4.77 8.15 -5.36
N GLU A 161 -6.06 8.49 -5.35
CA GLU A 161 -6.99 8.17 -6.44
C GLU A 161 -6.59 8.86 -7.75
N LYS A 162 -6.23 10.12 -7.66
CA LYS A 162 -5.76 10.91 -8.81
C LYS A 162 -4.46 10.35 -9.38
N ALA A 163 -3.48 10.02 -8.53
CA ALA A 163 -2.21 9.44 -8.96
C ALA A 163 -2.39 8.03 -9.56
N MET A 164 -3.24 7.19 -8.97
CA MET A 164 -3.63 5.89 -9.51
C MET A 164 -4.23 6.02 -10.92
N LYS A 165 -5.23 6.88 -11.10
CA LYS A 165 -5.83 7.16 -12.42
C LYS A 165 -4.83 7.80 -13.39
N GLY A 166 -3.90 8.59 -12.86
CA GLY A 166 -2.80 9.19 -13.61
C GLY A 166 -1.85 8.18 -14.26
N THR A 167 -1.87 6.92 -13.84
CA THR A 167 -1.08 5.86 -14.49
C THR A 167 -1.64 5.44 -15.85
N ILE A 168 -2.93 5.70 -16.14
CA ILE A 168 -3.58 5.31 -17.39
C ILE A 168 -2.84 5.81 -18.64
N PRO A 169 -2.52 7.11 -18.79
CA PRO A 169 -1.83 7.64 -19.97
C PRO A 169 -0.34 7.32 -20.02
N LEU A 170 0.25 6.77 -18.96
CA LEU A 170 1.68 6.48 -18.90
C LEU A 170 2.02 5.19 -19.65
N GLN A 171 3.20 5.17 -20.28
CA GLN A 171 3.84 3.94 -20.72
C GLN A 171 4.57 3.29 -19.54
N ALA A 172 4.35 2.00 -19.33
CA ALA A 172 5.02 1.27 -18.26
C ALA A 172 6.52 1.10 -18.54
N LYS A 173 7.35 1.37 -17.53
CA LYS A 173 8.81 1.23 -17.60
C LYS A 173 9.34 0.16 -16.64
N LYS A 174 8.48 -0.38 -15.76
CA LYS A 174 8.83 -1.42 -14.77
C LYS A 174 7.83 -2.57 -14.80
N GLY A 175 8.25 -3.68 -14.20
CA GLY A 175 7.42 -4.87 -14.10
C GLY A 175 7.08 -5.51 -15.45
N ARG A 176 6.10 -6.41 -15.45
CA ARG A 176 5.66 -7.13 -16.67
C ARG A 176 5.06 -6.20 -17.71
N ALA A 177 4.33 -5.18 -17.28
CA ALA A 177 3.73 -4.19 -18.17
C ALA A 177 4.74 -3.50 -19.09
N SER A 178 6.00 -3.37 -18.67
CA SER A 178 7.06 -2.75 -19.47
C SER A 178 7.38 -3.51 -20.76
N TYR A 179 7.14 -4.83 -20.78
CA TYR A 179 7.35 -5.64 -22.01
C TYR A 179 6.34 -5.31 -23.11
N LEU A 180 5.23 -4.67 -22.78
CA LEU A 180 4.23 -4.24 -23.77
C LEU A 180 4.59 -2.93 -24.46
N GLY A 181 5.53 -2.14 -23.91
CA GLY A 181 5.88 -0.83 -24.44
C GLY A 181 4.64 0.09 -24.51
N GLU A 182 4.41 0.71 -25.68
CA GLU A 182 3.26 1.61 -25.89
C GLU A 182 1.88 0.94 -25.70
N ARG A 183 1.77 -0.37 -25.85
CA ARG A 183 0.51 -1.11 -25.60
C ARG A 183 0.09 -1.10 -24.14
N SER A 184 0.96 -0.68 -23.22
CA SER A 184 0.61 -0.47 -21.82
C SER A 184 -0.17 0.85 -21.57
N ILE A 185 -0.15 1.77 -22.53
CA ILE A 185 -0.86 3.05 -22.46
C ILE A 185 -2.37 2.80 -22.57
N GLY A 186 -3.16 3.52 -21.79
CA GLY A 186 -4.62 3.38 -21.75
C GLY A 186 -5.14 2.43 -20.68
N HIS A 187 -4.25 1.70 -20.00
CA HIS A 187 -4.59 0.76 -18.93
C HIS A 187 -4.13 1.28 -17.57
N GLN A 188 -4.95 1.10 -16.52
CA GLN A 188 -4.61 1.48 -15.16
C GLN A 188 -3.65 0.44 -14.55
N ASP A 189 -2.64 0.91 -13.80
CA ASP A 189 -1.69 0.00 -13.16
C ASP A 189 -2.31 -0.75 -11.96
N PRO A 190 -2.23 -2.09 -11.91
CA PRO A 190 -2.79 -2.87 -10.81
C PRO A 190 -2.07 -2.60 -9.46
N GLY A 191 -0.75 -2.35 -9.48
CA GLY A 191 0.02 -2.01 -8.28
C GLY A 191 -0.33 -0.64 -7.71
N ALA A 192 -0.53 0.36 -8.57
CA ALA A 192 -1.04 1.68 -8.18
C ALA A 192 -2.44 1.57 -7.57
N THR A 193 -3.29 0.71 -8.15
CA THR A 193 -4.67 0.48 -7.68
C THR A 193 -4.69 -0.21 -6.33
N SER A 194 -3.92 -1.27 -6.13
CA SER A 194 -3.84 -1.95 -4.83
C SER A 194 -3.24 -1.06 -3.73
N THR A 195 -2.35 -0.14 -4.08
CA THR A 195 -1.83 0.88 -3.15
C THR A 195 -2.92 1.86 -2.71
N TYR A 196 -3.71 2.37 -3.64
CA TYR A 196 -4.88 3.20 -3.33
C TYR A 196 -5.85 2.50 -2.38
N LEU A 197 -6.18 1.23 -2.67
CA LEU A 197 -7.07 0.43 -1.84
C LEU A 197 -6.51 0.21 -0.42
N LEU A 198 -5.22 -0.09 -0.32
CA LEU A 198 -4.53 -0.27 0.97
C LEU A 198 -4.55 1.00 1.81
N PHE A 199 -4.28 2.17 1.20
CA PHE A 199 -4.31 3.44 1.92
C PHE A 199 -5.74 3.88 2.28
N SER A 200 -6.72 3.62 1.44
CA SER A 200 -8.14 3.85 1.72
C SER A 200 -8.63 3.03 2.92
N ALA A 201 -8.14 1.79 3.07
CA ALA A 201 -8.39 0.96 4.25
C ALA A 201 -7.79 1.58 5.53
N LEU A 202 -6.57 2.16 5.45
CA LEU A 202 -5.94 2.87 6.56
C LEU A 202 -6.80 4.05 7.02
N ARG A 203 -7.23 4.89 6.08
CA ARG A 203 -8.12 6.03 6.38
C ARG A 203 -9.41 5.58 7.04
N SER A 204 -10.02 4.51 6.54
CA SER A 204 -11.27 3.96 7.08
C SER A 204 -11.09 3.44 8.50
N ALA A 205 -9.98 2.78 8.80
CA ALA A 205 -9.64 2.32 10.14
C ALA A 205 -9.39 3.48 11.11
N ALA A 206 -8.73 4.54 10.65
CA ALA A 206 -8.44 5.71 11.48
C ALA A 206 -9.70 6.49 11.91
N ALA A 207 -10.81 6.33 11.20
CA ALA A 207 -12.09 6.97 11.50
C ALA A 207 -12.99 6.15 12.45
N GLN A 208 -12.61 4.93 12.83
CA GLN A 208 -13.32 4.05 13.77
C GLN A 208 -12.74 4.18 15.18
#